data_fdf6fac746a6078fc51da0c90cb312bb
#
_entry.id   fdf6fac746a6078fc51da0c90cb312bb
#
_cell.length_a   1.000
_cell.length_b   1.000
_cell.length_c   1.000
_cell.angle_alpha   90.00
_cell.angle_beta   90.00
_cell.angle_gamma   90.00
#
_symmetry.space_group_name_H-M   'P 1'
#
loop_
_entity.id
_entity.type
_entity.pdbx_description
1 polymer ?
#
loop_
_entity_poly.entity_id
_entity_poly.type
_entity_poly.pdbx_seq_one_letter_code
_entity_poly.pdbx_strand_id
1 'polypeptide(L)'
;MSNHLEIINAVRALPDVEKRNIAYPDLVYMMQKLTSDEIVELSNIIGYPVFTRLCMGELKHLFVLLQDGAAAIIVNENGQILLQSRSDRNKWGLPGGCQELGERFQDTIIREIKEETNLDVLEEDLELIDVVSGASRKKDYPNGDIVYNNTVLYCVRKYSGELKWNNESKEMKFFDLDQLPENQHDPDLIEVFKKSISLK
;
A
#
# COMPACT_ATOMS: atom_id res chain seq x y z
N MET A 1 -14.90 -9.17 40.08
CA MET A 1 -15.70 -9.38 38.86
C MET A 1 -16.34 -8.05 38.46
N SER A 2 -15.74 -7.06 37.89
CA SER A 2 -16.60 -6.00 37.34
C SER A 2 -15.91 -4.91 36.54
N ASN A 3 -14.59 -4.80 36.55
CA ASN A 3 -13.95 -3.67 35.90
C ASN A 3 -13.94 -3.78 34.37
N HIS A 4 -13.98 -4.98 33.83
CA HIS A 4 -13.84 -5.26 32.38
C HIS A 4 -15.14 -4.91 31.63
N LEU A 5 -16.29 -5.37 32.15
CA LEU A 5 -17.60 -5.11 31.53
C LEU A 5 -17.96 -3.62 31.58
N GLU A 6 -17.51 -2.92 32.61
CA GLU A 6 -17.70 -1.46 32.77
C GLU A 6 -16.92 -0.69 31.64
N ILE A 7 -15.68 -1.10 31.37
CA ILE A 7 -14.87 -0.48 30.30
C ILE A 7 -15.55 -0.65 28.93
N ILE A 8 -15.92 -1.88 28.58
CA ILE A 8 -16.58 -2.17 27.29
C ILE A 8 -17.90 -1.41 27.15
N ASN A 9 -18.73 -1.39 28.20
CA ASN A 9 -20.00 -0.69 28.14
C ASN A 9 -19.83 0.84 28.11
N ALA A 10 -18.83 1.39 28.79
CA ALA A 10 -18.51 2.81 28.73
C ALA A 10 -18.12 3.23 27.31
N VAL A 11 -17.22 2.48 26.66
CA VAL A 11 -16.81 2.78 25.26
C VAL A 11 -17.97 2.57 24.30
N ARG A 12 -18.82 1.55 24.49
CA ARG A 12 -20.00 1.32 23.67
C ARG A 12 -20.99 2.48 23.71
N ALA A 13 -21.14 3.12 24.86
CA ALA A 13 -22.03 4.26 25.07
C ALA A 13 -21.53 5.59 24.48
N LEU A 14 -20.24 5.70 24.12
CA LEU A 14 -19.70 6.92 23.53
C LEU A 14 -20.30 7.20 22.14
N PRO A 15 -20.50 8.47 21.76
CA PRO A 15 -20.77 8.85 20.39
C PRO A 15 -19.65 8.38 19.43
N ASP A 16 -19.99 8.09 18.19
CA ASP A 16 -18.99 7.57 17.20
C ASP A 16 -17.80 8.50 16.97
N VAL A 17 -18.03 9.81 17.06
CA VAL A 17 -16.96 10.82 16.97
C VAL A 17 -15.98 10.69 18.14
N GLU A 18 -16.48 10.42 19.36
CA GLU A 18 -15.63 10.26 20.54
C GLU A 18 -14.89 8.93 20.52
N LYS A 19 -15.53 7.84 20.07
CA LYS A 19 -14.86 6.55 19.85
C LYS A 19 -13.63 6.66 18.93
N ARG A 20 -13.75 7.48 17.88
CA ARG A 20 -12.65 7.73 16.92
C ARG A 20 -11.52 8.59 17.48
N ASN A 21 -11.79 9.32 18.56
CA ASN A 21 -10.87 10.27 19.18
C ASN A 21 -10.36 9.82 20.55
N ILE A 22 -10.58 8.55 20.93
CA ILE A 22 -10.00 8.00 22.17
C ILE A 22 -8.48 8.20 22.12
N ALA A 23 -7.94 8.80 23.16
CA ALA A 23 -6.51 9.01 23.27
C ALA A 23 -5.79 7.66 23.45
N TYR A 24 -4.63 7.51 22.85
CA TYR A 24 -3.86 6.27 22.92
C TYR A 24 -3.52 5.82 24.35
N PRO A 25 -3.07 6.69 25.27
CA PRO A 25 -2.81 6.29 26.66
C PRO A 25 -4.02 5.66 27.33
N ASP A 26 -5.23 6.18 27.06
CA ASP A 26 -6.48 5.65 27.61
C ASP A 26 -6.81 4.29 27.00
N LEU A 27 -6.55 4.11 25.69
CA LEU A 27 -6.72 2.83 25.03
C LEU A 27 -5.78 1.77 25.59
N VAL A 28 -4.49 2.10 25.78
CA VAL A 28 -3.49 1.19 26.39
C VAL A 28 -3.91 0.81 27.81
N TYR A 29 -4.34 1.79 28.61
CA TYR A 29 -4.82 1.53 29.97
C TYR A 29 -6.03 0.59 29.99
N MET A 30 -6.97 0.76 29.04
CA MET A 30 -8.10 -0.15 28.88
C MET A 30 -7.64 -1.56 28.49
N MET A 31 -6.78 -1.68 27.49
CA MET A 31 -6.28 -2.97 26.98
C MET A 31 -5.53 -3.78 28.04
N GLN A 32 -4.75 -3.13 28.91
CA GLN A 32 -4.04 -3.81 30.01
C GLN A 32 -4.97 -4.49 31.02
N LYS A 33 -6.25 -4.12 31.03
CA LYS A 33 -7.26 -4.63 31.94
C LYS A 33 -8.24 -5.61 31.31
N LEU A 34 -8.11 -5.87 30.03
CA LEU A 34 -9.02 -6.70 29.24
C LEU A 34 -8.37 -8.03 28.87
N THR A 35 -9.19 -9.05 28.74
CA THR A 35 -8.81 -10.33 28.13
C THR A 35 -8.68 -10.18 26.62
N SER A 36 -8.08 -11.17 25.96
CA SER A 36 -7.93 -11.16 24.47
C SER A 36 -9.28 -11.05 23.75
N ASP A 37 -10.32 -11.76 24.24
CA ASP A 37 -11.65 -11.70 23.63
C ASP A 37 -12.31 -10.34 23.80
N GLU A 38 -12.13 -9.70 24.95
CA GLU A 38 -12.62 -8.36 25.23
C GLU A 38 -11.87 -7.28 24.44
N ILE A 39 -10.59 -7.48 24.15
CA ILE A 39 -9.82 -6.61 23.23
C ILE A 39 -10.38 -6.70 21.80
N VAL A 40 -10.72 -7.91 21.34
CA VAL A 40 -11.38 -8.10 20.04
C VAL A 40 -12.75 -7.40 20.04
N GLU A 41 -13.53 -7.52 21.09
CA GLU A 41 -14.82 -6.82 21.24
C GLU A 41 -14.62 -5.29 21.22
N LEU A 42 -13.64 -4.76 21.95
CA LEU A 42 -13.30 -3.34 21.96
C LEU A 42 -12.92 -2.85 20.55
N SER A 43 -12.13 -3.63 19.83
CA SER A 43 -11.73 -3.30 18.44
C SER A 43 -12.92 -3.19 17.49
N ASN A 44 -13.94 -4.05 17.67
CA ASN A 44 -15.17 -4.01 16.88
C ASN A 44 -16.05 -2.79 17.22
N ILE A 45 -16.11 -2.40 18.50
CA ILE A 45 -16.88 -1.23 18.96
C ILE A 45 -16.28 0.08 18.44
N ILE A 46 -14.95 0.21 18.48
CA ILE A 46 -14.21 1.39 18.00
C ILE A 46 -14.16 1.43 16.48
N GLY A 47 -14.23 0.27 15.84
CA GLY A 47 -13.98 0.05 14.43
C GLY A 47 -12.52 -0.34 14.18
N TYR A 48 -12.32 -1.50 13.56
CA TYR A 48 -11.01 -2.12 13.40
C TYR A 48 -9.94 -1.19 12.79
N PRO A 49 -10.21 -0.41 11.72
CA PRO A 49 -9.21 0.51 11.16
C PRO A 49 -8.79 1.62 12.13
N VAL A 50 -9.74 2.12 12.96
CA VAL A 50 -9.46 3.15 13.96
C VAL A 50 -8.66 2.55 15.12
N PHE A 51 -9.06 1.38 15.61
CA PHE A 51 -8.37 0.67 16.68
C PHE A 51 -6.92 0.35 16.27
N THR A 52 -6.69 -0.21 15.08
CA THR A 52 -5.36 -0.50 14.54
C THR A 52 -4.51 0.77 14.44
N ARG A 53 -5.06 1.86 13.90
CA ARG A 53 -4.36 3.14 13.81
C ARG A 53 -3.96 3.69 15.17
N LEU A 54 -4.84 3.60 16.16
CA LEU A 54 -4.56 4.04 17.53
C LEU A 54 -3.47 3.18 18.16
N CYS A 55 -3.57 1.86 18.05
CA CYS A 55 -2.57 0.94 18.58
C CYS A 55 -1.21 1.12 17.91
N MET A 56 -1.18 1.32 16.59
CA MET A 56 0.06 1.47 15.82
C MET A 56 0.65 2.87 15.94
N GLY A 57 -0.17 3.89 16.18
CA GLY A 57 0.28 5.28 16.26
C GLY A 57 1.36 5.54 17.31
N GLU A 58 1.35 4.82 18.44
CA GLU A 58 2.32 4.97 19.53
C GLU A 58 3.27 3.79 19.67
N LEU A 59 2.91 2.63 19.10
CA LEU A 59 3.79 1.48 19.04
C LEU A 59 4.78 1.56 17.87
N LYS A 60 4.92 2.74 17.26
CA LYS A 60 5.79 3.05 16.12
C LYS A 60 7.21 2.47 16.21
N HIS A 61 7.71 2.30 17.43
CA HIS A 61 9.04 1.77 17.68
C HIS A 61 9.07 0.26 17.93
N LEU A 62 7.93 -0.41 17.95
CA LEU A 62 7.81 -1.82 18.32
C LEU A 62 7.42 -2.75 17.17
N PHE A 63 6.86 -2.23 16.08
CA PHE A 63 6.42 -3.04 14.95
C PHE A 63 7.11 -2.63 13.66
N VAL A 64 7.76 -3.60 13.07
CA VAL A 64 8.17 -3.56 11.67
C VAL A 64 7.09 -4.28 10.88
N LEU A 65 6.48 -3.58 9.93
CA LEU A 65 5.39 -4.10 9.13
C LEU A 65 5.92 -4.71 7.84
N LEU A 66 5.31 -5.81 7.42
CA LEU A 66 5.39 -6.28 6.04
C LEU A 66 4.19 -5.71 5.29
N GLN A 67 4.43 -5.12 4.15
CA GLN A 67 3.39 -4.60 3.27
C GLN A 67 3.54 -5.23 1.89
N ASP A 68 2.53 -6.00 1.52
CA ASP A 68 2.47 -6.66 0.23
C ASP A 68 1.77 -5.76 -0.79
N GLY A 69 2.24 -5.79 -2.03
CA GLY A 69 1.67 -5.02 -3.11
C GLY A 69 2.13 -5.49 -4.47
N ALA A 70 1.63 -4.83 -5.51
CA ALA A 70 2.01 -5.11 -6.88
C ALA A 70 2.33 -3.81 -7.64
N ALA A 71 3.23 -3.90 -8.62
CA ALA A 71 3.57 -2.81 -9.51
C ALA A 71 3.64 -3.29 -10.96
N ALA A 72 3.37 -2.40 -11.90
CA ALA A 72 3.37 -2.70 -13.33
C ALA A 72 4.37 -1.88 -14.14
N ILE A 73 5.15 -2.57 -14.95
CA ILE A 73 5.88 -1.97 -16.08
C ILE A 73 4.95 -2.01 -17.29
N ILE A 74 4.25 -0.91 -17.56
CA ILE A 74 3.39 -0.79 -18.74
C ILE A 74 4.24 -0.29 -19.90
N VAL A 75 4.32 -1.11 -20.96
CA VAL A 75 5.20 -0.85 -22.11
C VAL A 75 4.35 -0.50 -23.32
N ASN A 76 4.66 0.63 -23.98
CA ASN A 76 4.00 1.02 -25.23
C ASN A 76 4.64 0.34 -26.47
N GLU A 77 4.07 0.59 -27.64
CA GLU A 77 4.54 0.05 -28.92
C GLU A 77 5.99 0.48 -29.29
N ASN A 78 6.47 1.59 -28.72
CA ASN A 78 7.84 2.08 -28.92
C ASN A 78 8.85 1.47 -27.93
N GLY A 79 8.41 0.57 -27.03
CA GLY A 79 9.26 0.00 -25.99
C GLY A 79 9.50 0.90 -24.77
N GLN A 80 8.80 2.03 -24.68
CA GLN A 80 8.89 2.96 -23.56
C GLN A 80 8.02 2.49 -22.39
N ILE A 81 8.43 2.79 -21.16
CA ILE A 81 7.69 2.45 -19.94
C ILE A 81 6.92 3.64 -19.38
N LEU A 82 5.70 3.38 -18.88
CA LEU A 82 4.87 4.39 -18.24
C LEU A 82 5.34 4.64 -16.81
N LEU A 83 5.59 5.91 -16.49
CA LEU A 83 5.82 6.36 -15.12
C LEU A 83 4.80 7.43 -14.76
N GLN A 84 4.46 7.48 -13.46
CA GLN A 84 3.63 8.51 -12.84
C GLN A 84 4.47 9.44 -11.95
N SER A 85 4.28 10.74 -12.09
CA SER A 85 4.81 11.74 -11.15
C SER A 85 3.85 11.87 -9.97
N ARG A 86 4.18 11.27 -8.84
CA ARG A 86 3.31 11.23 -7.65
C ARG A 86 3.15 12.60 -7.03
N SER A 87 1.91 12.95 -6.66
CA SER A 87 1.58 14.24 -6.04
C SER A 87 2.10 14.36 -4.61
N ASP A 88 2.18 13.23 -3.87
CA ASP A 88 2.57 13.15 -2.46
C ASP A 88 4.08 13.25 -2.22
N ARG A 89 4.92 12.85 -3.19
CA ARG A 89 6.37 12.69 -2.99
C ARG A 89 7.25 13.39 -4.03
N ASN A 90 6.67 13.97 -5.05
CA ASN A 90 7.36 14.61 -6.16
C ASN A 90 8.45 13.71 -6.80
N LYS A 91 8.14 12.41 -6.91
CA LYS A 91 8.99 11.38 -7.51
C LYS A 91 8.23 10.63 -8.59
N TRP A 92 8.99 10.14 -9.58
CA TRP A 92 8.45 9.28 -10.62
C TRP A 92 8.45 7.83 -10.16
N GLY A 93 7.33 7.13 -10.32
CA GLY A 93 7.16 5.73 -9.95
C GLY A 93 6.38 4.95 -10.97
N LEU A 94 6.40 3.63 -10.81
CA LEU A 94 5.54 2.74 -11.57
C LEU A 94 4.10 2.82 -11.04
N PRO A 95 3.09 2.61 -11.89
CA PRO A 95 1.73 2.33 -11.43
C PRO A 95 1.70 1.10 -10.52
N GLY A 96 0.92 1.18 -9.45
CA GLY A 96 0.78 0.10 -8.50
C GLY A 96 0.55 0.55 -7.07
N GLY A 97 0.17 -0.40 -6.22
CA GLY A 97 -0.15 -0.12 -4.82
C GLY A 97 -0.23 -1.35 -3.95
N CYS A 98 -0.86 -1.17 -2.79
CA CYS A 98 -0.96 -2.21 -1.77
C CYS A 98 -2.08 -3.19 -2.09
N GLN A 99 -1.84 -4.44 -1.75
CA GLN A 99 -2.87 -5.48 -1.83
C GLN A 99 -3.98 -5.20 -0.81
N GLU A 100 -5.22 -5.31 -1.23
CA GLU A 100 -6.38 -5.30 -0.34
C GLU A 100 -6.69 -6.70 0.19
N LEU A 101 -7.39 -6.76 1.32
CA LEU A 101 -7.74 -8.04 1.94
C LEU A 101 -8.62 -8.89 1.00
N GLY A 102 -8.14 -10.09 0.69
CA GLY A 102 -8.84 -11.04 -0.17
C GLY A 102 -8.49 -10.94 -1.66
N GLU A 103 -7.72 -9.95 -2.08
CA GLU A 103 -7.21 -9.88 -3.45
C GLU A 103 -6.07 -10.87 -3.69
N ARG A 104 -5.94 -11.35 -4.92
CA ARG A 104 -4.69 -11.92 -5.45
C ARG A 104 -3.83 -10.75 -5.98
N PHE A 105 -2.53 -10.96 -6.14
CA PHE A 105 -1.66 -9.91 -6.70
C PHE A 105 -2.06 -9.48 -8.13
N GLN A 106 -2.64 -10.38 -8.92
CA GLN A 106 -3.18 -10.07 -10.23
C GLN A 106 -4.39 -9.10 -10.11
N ASP A 107 -5.27 -9.36 -9.15
CA ASP A 107 -6.44 -8.52 -8.91
C ASP A 107 -5.99 -7.12 -8.46
N THR A 108 -5.02 -7.05 -7.54
CA THR A 108 -4.41 -5.81 -7.08
C THR A 108 -3.86 -4.99 -8.24
N ILE A 109 -3.03 -5.59 -9.10
CA ILE A 109 -2.38 -4.80 -10.15
C ILE A 109 -3.35 -4.37 -11.25
N ILE A 110 -4.35 -5.16 -11.57
CA ILE A 110 -5.42 -4.80 -12.53
C ILE A 110 -6.23 -3.62 -11.97
N ARG A 111 -6.62 -3.67 -10.69
CA ARG A 111 -7.33 -2.58 -10.01
C ARG A 111 -6.49 -1.30 -10.01
N GLU A 112 -5.24 -1.36 -9.56
CA GLU A 112 -4.35 -0.20 -9.48
C GLU A 112 -4.08 0.44 -10.84
N ILE A 113 -3.83 -0.37 -11.89
CA ILE A 113 -3.69 0.14 -13.25
C ILE A 113 -4.96 0.89 -13.67
N LYS A 114 -6.15 0.31 -13.39
CA LYS A 114 -7.41 0.95 -13.75
C LYS A 114 -7.64 2.26 -12.99
N GLU A 115 -7.37 2.28 -11.69
CA GLU A 115 -7.60 3.45 -10.83
C GLU A 115 -6.62 4.60 -11.12
N GLU A 116 -5.33 4.28 -11.29
CA GLU A 116 -4.30 5.28 -11.49
C GLU A 116 -4.19 5.76 -12.94
N THR A 117 -4.43 4.87 -13.93
CA THR A 117 -4.13 5.16 -15.35
C THR A 117 -5.35 5.17 -16.27
N ASN A 118 -6.51 4.65 -15.79
CA ASN A 118 -7.72 4.40 -16.58
C ASN A 118 -7.55 3.35 -17.72
N LEU A 119 -6.41 2.68 -17.80
CA LEU A 119 -6.20 1.60 -18.75
C LEU A 119 -6.90 0.32 -18.30
N ASP A 120 -7.32 -0.50 -19.26
CA ASP A 120 -7.90 -1.82 -19.03
C ASP A 120 -6.90 -2.89 -19.42
N VAL A 121 -6.63 -3.82 -18.50
CA VAL A 121 -5.69 -4.95 -18.67
C VAL A 121 -6.39 -6.25 -18.33
N LEU A 122 -6.20 -7.27 -19.14
CA LEU A 122 -6.69 -8.62 -18.86
C LEU A 122 -5.65 -9.40 -18.05
N GLU A 123 -6.10 -10.34 -17.19
CA GLU A 123 -5.18 -11.17 -16.38
C GLU A 123 -4.19 -11.95 -17.24
N GLU A 124 -4.62 -12.41 -18.42
CA GLU A 124 -3.79 -13.16 -19.38
C GLU A 124 -2.68 -12.31 -20.04
N ASP A 125 -2.77 -10.99 -19.94
CA ASP A 125 -1.76 -10.05 -20.48
C ASP A 125 -0.77 -9.58 -19.40
N LEU A 126 -0.88 -10.10 -18.16
CA LEU A 126 0.07 -9.90 -17.08
C LEU A 126 1.25 -10.88 -17.19
N GLU A 127 2.43 -10.39 -17.50
CA GLU A 127 3.67 -11.18 -17.46
C GLU A 127 4.35 -10.96 -16.10
N LEU A 128 4.41 -12.00 -15.24
CA LEU A 128 5.15 -11.94 -13.97
C LEU A 128 6.65 -11.80 -14.26
N ILE A 129 7.27 -10.76 -13.73
CA ILE A 129 8.71 -10.51 -13.87
C ILE A 129 9.46 -11.05 -12.66
N ASP A 130 9.12 -10.62 -11.44
CA ASP A 130 9.80 -11.04 -10.21
C ASP A 130 8.97 -10.66 -8.97
N VAL A 131 9.43 -11.14 -7.82
CA VAL A 131 8.98 -10.71 -6.49
C VAL A 131 10.14 -10.01 -5.78
N VAL A 132 10.05 -8.69 -5.67
CA VAL A 132 11.12 -7.86 -5.09
C VAL A 132 10.84 -7.64 -3.61
N SER A 133 11.74 -8.13 -2.76
CA SER A 133 11.61 -8.10 -1.30
C SER A 133 12.99 -7.97 -0.62
N GLY A 134 13.00 -7.97 0.71
CA GLY A 134 14.23 -8.01 1.51
C GLY A 134 14.67 -6.64 2.05
N ALA A 135 15.89 -6.57 2.54
CA ALA A 135 16.39 -5.42 3.32
C ALA A 135 16.42 -4.10 2.55
N SER A 136 16.61 -4.14 1.23
CA SER A 136 16.60 -2.95 0.35
C SER A 136 15.21 -2.32 0.22
N ARG A 137 14.15 -3.06 0.56
CA ARG A 137 12.76 -2.60 0.47
C ARG A 137 12.23 -1.94 1.74
N LYS A 138 13.12 -1.68 2.71
CA LYS A 138 12.77 -0.91 3.91
C LYS A 138 12.41 0.53 3.55
N LYS A 139 11.29 0.99 4.06
CA LYS A 139 10.81 2.37 3.98
C LYS A 139 10.56 2.92 5.37
N ASP A 140 11.10 4.09 5.64
CA ASP A 140 10.81 4.86 6.84
C ASP A 140 9.78 5.94 6.45
N TYR A 141 8.58 5.86 6.99
CA TYR A 141 7.50 6.79 6.69
C TYR A 141 7.54 8.02 7.62
N PRO A 142 7.05 9.21 7.17
CA PRO A 142 7.06 10.43 7.99
C PRO A 142 6.29 10.31 9.31
N ASN A 143 5.31 9.40 9.38
CA ASN A 143 4.54 9.10 10.58
C ASN A 143 5.31 8.20 11.58
N GLY A 144 6.54 7.78 11.24
CA GLY A 144 7.42 6.95 12.05
C GLY A 144 7.25 5.44 11.84
N ASP A 145 6.41 4.99 10.91
CA ASP A 145 6.29 3.59 10.58
C ASP A 145 7.53 3.10 9.83
N ILE A 146 7.96 1.89 10.16
CA ILE A 146 8.99 1.16 9.42
C ILE A 146 8.29 0.01 8.69
N VAL A 147 8.39 0.02 7.37
CA VAL A 147 7.71 -0.96 6.53
C VAL A 147 8.71 -1.61 5.60
N TYR A 148 8.65 -2.93 5.46
CA TYR A 148 9.33 -3.67 4.39
C TYR A 148 8.30 -4.01 3.31
N ASN A 149 8.48 -3.45 2.13
CA ASN A 149 7.57 -3.68 1.02
C ASN A 149 7.97 -4.95 0.25
N ASN A 150 7.04 -5.89 0.11
CA ASN A 150 7.13 -6.98 -0.86
C ASN A 150 6.32 -6.58 -2.08
N THR A 151 6.96 -6.52 -3.24
CA THR A 151 6.30 -6.07 -4.46
C THR A 151 6.37 -7.14 -5.53
N VAL A 152 5.22 -7.60 -5.99
CA VAL A 152 5.12 -8.45 -7.18
C VAL A 152 5.15 -7.54 -8.40
N LEU A 153 6.16 -7.71 -9.24
CA LEU A 153 6.38 -6.89 -10.44
C LEU A 153 5.84 -7.61 -11.68
N TYR A 154 4.93 -6.94 -12.37
CA TYR A 154 4.38 -7.40 -13.64
C TYR A 154 4.85 -6.53 -14.81
N CYS A 155 4.97 -7.11 -16.00
CA CYS A 155 5.07 -6.39 -17.27
C CYS A 155 3.75 -6.49 -18.02
N VAL A 156 3.29 -5.38 -18.57
CA VAL A 156 2.06 -5.26 -19.34
C VAL A 156 2.38 -4.65 -20.68
N ARG A 157 2.17 -5.41 -21.78
CA ARG A 157 2.41 -4.97 -23.16
C ARG A 157 1.13 -4.82 -23.97
N LYS A 158 0.03 -5.37 -23.47
CA LYS A 158 -1.29 -5.24 -24.09
C LYS A 158 -2.25 -4.63 -23.08
N TYR A 159 -2.88 -3.58 -23.48
CA TYR A 159 -3.87 -2.84 -22.73
C TYR A 159 -4.79 -2.09 -23.67
N SER A 160 -5.92 -1.64 -23.19
CA SER A 160 -6.87 -0.81 -23.93
C SER A 160 -7.29 0.41 -23.08
N GLY A 161 -8.12 1.28 -23.65
CA GLY A 161 -8.55 2.49 -22.97
C GLY A 161 -7.67 3.70 -23.31
N GLU A 162 -8.03 4.84 -22.74
CA GLU A 162 -7.34 6.10 -22.91
C GLU A 162 -6.62 6.45 -21.61
N LEU A 163 -5.32 6.73 -21.67
CA LEU A 163 -4.51 7.12 -20.51
C LEU A 163 -5.07 8.39 -19.89
N LYS A 164 -5.57 8.24 -18.65
CA LYS A 164 -6.06 9.32 -17.80
C LYS A 164 -5.66 8.99 -16.38
N TRP A 165 -5.13 9.96 -15.67
CA TRP A 165 -4.71 9.77 -14.28
C TRP A 165 -5.62 10.52 -13.30
N ASN A 166 -5.63 10.04 -12.07
CA ASN A 166 -6.40 10.61 -10.95
C ASN A 166 -5.58 11.68 -10.19
N ASN A 167 -6.11 12.17 -9.08
CA ASN A 167 -5.48 13.22 -8.27
C ASN A 167 -4.19 12.77 -7.53
N GLU A 168 -3.85 11.49 -7.54
CA GLU A 168 -2.63 10.96 -6.93
C GLU A 168 -1.40 11.25 -7.78
N SER A 169 -1.61 11.49 -9.06
CA SER A 169 -0.56 11.82 -10.03
C SER A 169 -0.69 13.25 -10.53
N LYS A 170 0.43 13.96 -10.62
CA LYS A 170 0.52 15.26 -11.30
C LYS A 170 0.57 15.10 -12.81
N GLU A 171 1.24 14.06 -13.25
CA GLU A 171 1.51 13.77 -14.65
C GLU A 171 1.82 12.28 -14.82
N MET A 172 1.49 11.72 -15.98
CA MET A 172 1.96 10.42 -16.45
C MET A 172 2.61 10.55 -17.82
N LYS A 173 3.73 9.84 -18.02
CA LYS A 173 4.49 9.91 -19.26
C LYS A 173 5.23 8.62 -19.54
N PHE A 174 5.35 8.28 -20.82
CA PHE A 174 6.21 7.20 -21.30
C PHE A 174 7.66 7.69 -21.44
N PHE A 175 8.60 6.88 -20.96
CA PHE A 175 10.04 7.15 -20.99
C PHE A 175 10.80 6.01 -21.64
N ASP A 176 11.82 6.35 -22.39
CA ASP A 176 12.83 5.39 -22.86
C ASP A 176 13.62 4.86 -21.65
N LEU A 177 13.97 3.58 -21.65
CA LEU A 177 14.67 2.93 -20.54
C LEU A 177 16.06 3.50 -20.24
N ASP A 178 16.67 4.19 -21.20
CA ASP A 178 17.96 4.88 -21.07
C ASP A 178 17.82 6.37 -20.73
N GLN A 179 16.60 6.92 -20.73
CA GLN A 179 16.30 8.33 -20.47
C GLN A 179 15.29 8.51 -19.32
N LEU A 180 15.44 7.71 -18.28
CA LEU A 180 14.56 7.77 -17.12
C LEU A 180 14.86 9.00 -16.25
N PRO A 181 13.85 9.57 -15.56
CA PRO A 181 14.05 10.66 -14.63
C PRO A 181 14.95 10.24 -13.45
N GLU A 182 15.80 11.16 -12.97
CA GLU A 182 16.72 10.88 -11.86
C GLU A 182 16.00 10.63 -10.53
N ASN A 183 14.88 11.32 -10.29
CA ASN A 183 14.12 11.27 -9.02
C ASN A 183 13.07 10.14 -9.01
N GLN A 184 13.51 8.90 -9.16
CA GLN A 184 12.62 7.73 -9.12
C GLN A 184 12.23 7.37 -7.68
N HIS A 185 11.04 6.75 -7.54
CA HIS A 185 10.53 6.26 -6.25
C HIS A 185 11.13 4.90 -5.89
N ASP A 186 11.07 3.95 -6.79
CA ASP A 186 11.54 2.57 -6.62
C ASP A 186 12.42 2.15 -7.82
N PRO A 187 13.65 2.69 -7.94
CA PRO A 187 14.53 2.42 -9.08
C PRO A 187 14.92 0.93 -9.18
N ASP A 188 14.94 0.21 -8.06
CA ASP A 188 15.25 -1.22 -8.00
C ASP A 188 14.24 -2.08 -8.78
N LEU A 189 12.96 -1.71 -8.81
CA LEU A 189 11.95 -2.42 -9.62
C LEU A 189 12.25 -2.30 -11.13
N ILE A 190 12.66 -1.13 -11.57
CA ILE A 190 13.02 -0.89 -12.97
C ILE A 190 14.32 -1.64 -13.33
N GLU A 191 15.30 -1.68 -12.42
CA GLU A 191 16.54 -2.44 -12.64
C GLU A 191 16.28 -3.96 -12.73
N VAL A 192 15.36 -4.51 -11.94
CA VAL A 192 14.92 -5.90 -12.06
C VAL A 192 14.32 -6.15 -13.45
N PHE A 193 13.47 -5.26 -13.94
CA PHE A 193 12.90 -5.37 -15.29
C PHE A 193 14.00 -5.30 -16.38
N LYS A 194 14.92 -4.35 -16.31
CA LYS A 194 16.04 -4.24 -17.28
C LYS A 194 16.85 -5.53 -17.37
N LYS A 195 17.13 -6.15 -16.22
CA LYS A 195 17.82 -7.45 -16.17
C LYS A 195 17.00 -8.57 -16.82
N SER A 196 15.69 -8.61 -16.59
CA SER A 196 14.81 -9.64 -17.16
C SER A 196 14.76 -9.63 -18.68
N ILE A 197 14.81 -8.44 -19.30
CA ILE A 197 14.80 -8.30 -20.77
C ILE A 197 16.18 -8.52 -21.40
N SER A 198 17.27 -8.33 -20.63
CA SER A 198 18.65 -8.58 -21.12
C SER A 198 19.01 -10.08 -21.15
N LEU A 199 18.21 -10.92 -20.51
CA LEU A 199 18.41 -12.37 -20.43
C LEU A 199 17.59 -13.16 -21.49
N LYS A 200 16.70 -12.46 -22.21
CA LYS A 200 15.92 -13.00 -23.33
C LYS A 200 16.55 -12.66 -24.67
#